data_3b444ccfa357969c8c86fd9d3964edbb
#
_entry.id   3b444ccfa357969c8c86fd9d3964edbb
#
_cell.length_a   1.000
_cell.length_b   1.000
_cell.length_c   1.000
_cell.angle_alpha   90.00
_cell.angle_beta   90.00
_cell.angle_gamma   90.00
#
_symmetry.space_group_name_H-M   'P 1'
#
loop_
_entity.id
_entity.type
_entity.pdbx_description
1 polymer ?
#
loop_
_entity_poly.entity_id
_entity_poly.type
_entity_poly.pdbx_seq_one_letter_code
_entity_poly.pdbx_strand_id
1 'polypeptide(L)'
;YSLGNFLFETETVSLQPYDAYINRKMPLDTKVGSYMDNRSKNGTVGYGVLENIWRAVMAAWDMEDGKITQVQLYPITLGLHDKRPHKGLPRMSHDEKTLEYLQELSNPYGTKIRIENGVGYIDLK
;
A
#
# COMPACT_ATOMS: atom_id res chain seq x y z
N TYR A 1 7.91 -9.91 8.66
CA TYR A 1 6.60 -9.63 8.07
C TYR A 1 6.51 -8.15 7.72
N SER A 2 5.80 -7.81 6.63
CA SER A 2 5.68 -6.44 6.14
C SER A 2 4.30 -5.87 6.52
N LEU A 3 4.28 -4.61 6.94
CA LEU A 3 3.03 -3.86 7.19
C LEU A 3 2.44 -3.28 5.90
N GLY A 4 3.05 -3.57 4.76
CA GLY A 4 2.74 -2.98 3.46
C GLY A 4 3.59 -1.75 3.15
N ASN A 5 3.30 -1.10 2.03
CA ASN A 5 4.00 0.12 1.63
C ASN A 5 3.41 1.32 2.38
N PHE A 6 4.25 2.13 3.00
CA PHE A 6 3.80 3.40 3.57
C PHE A 6 3.78 4.52 2.52
N LEU A 7 4.70 4.49 1.56
CA LEU A 7 4.78 5.39 0.42
C LEU A 7 5.01 4.57 -0.85
N PHE A 8 4.26 4.83 -1.92
CA PHE A 8 4.35 4.06 -3.14
C PHE A 8 4.20 4.92 -4.40
N GLU A 9 5.12 5.86 -4.58
CA GLU A 9 5.11 6.81 -5.72
C GLU A 9 5.61 6.17 -7.03
N THR A 10 5.07 5.04 -7.42
CA THR A 10 5.51 4.31 -8.63
C THR A 10 5.14 4.99 -9.95
N GLU A 11 4.20 5.92 -9.94
CA GLU A 11 3.71 6.62 -11.14
C GLU A 11 4.16 8.09 -11.22
N THR A 12 4.83 8.59 -10.19
CA THR A 12 5.25 10.00 -10.08
C THR A 12 6.77 10.20 -10.14
N VAL A 13 7.53 9.11 -10.27
CA VAL A 13 8.99 9.16 -10.42
C VAL A 13 9.35 9.94 -11.69
N SER A 14 9.99 11.10 -11.51
CA SER A 14 10.24 12.06 -12.58
C SER A 14 11.29 11.64 -13.61
N LEU A 15 12.20 10.74 -13.22
CA LEU A 15 13.28 10.24 -14.07
C LEU A 15 13.16 8.73 -14.22
N GLN A 16 13.19 8.27 -15.47
CA GLN A 16 13.26 6.85 -15.78
C GLN A 16 14.63 6.52 -16.36
N PRO A 17 15.20 5.32 -16.09
CA PRO A 17 16.46 4.89 -16.68
C PRO A 17 16.40 4.88 -18.19
N TYR A 18 17.52 5.17 -18.84
CA TYR A 18 17.68 5.11 -20.30
C TYR A 18 17.15 3.79 -20.90
N ASP A 19 17.53 2.66 -20.30
CA ASP A 19 17.13 1.33 -20.74
C ASP A 19 15.61 1.12 -20.70
N ALA A 20 14.91 1.81 -19.80
CA ALA A 20 13.47 1.71 -19.69
C ALA A 20 12.76 2.23 -20.94
N TYR A 21 13.29 3.31 -21.55
CA TYR A 21 12.79 3.84 -22.83
C TYR A 21 13.16 2.94 -24.01
N ILE A 22 14.42 2.53 -24.08
CA ILE A 22 14.93 1.68 -25.17
C ILE A 22 14.19 0.34 -25.22
N ASN A 23 14.03 -0.33 -24.09
CA ASN A 23 13.32 -1.62 -24.01
C ASN A 23 11.85 -1.52 -24.44
N ARG A 24 11.26 -0.34 -24.34
CA ARG A 24 9.88 -0.06 -24.78
C ARG A 24 9.79 0.56 -26.16
N LYS A 25 10.95 0.74 -26.84
CA LYS A 25 11.04 1.41 -28.16
C LYS A 25 10.41 2.80 -28.15
N MET A 26 10.60 3.55 -27.08
CA MET A 26 10.07 4.90 -26.91
C MET A 26 11.17 5.95 -27.12
N PRO A 27 10.86 7.11 -27.72
CA PRO A 27 11.79 8.23 -27.80
C PRO A 27 12.24 8.69 -26.43
N LEU A 28 13.50 9.13 -26.28
CA LEU A 28 14.06 9.56 -25.00
C LEU A 28 13.46 10.86 -24.46
N ASP A 29 12.85 11.65 -25.31
CA ASP A 29 12.12 12.88 -24.97
C ASP A 29 10.66 12.63 -24.60
N THR A 30 10.24 11.36 -24.54
CA THR A 30 8.88 10.99 -24.12
C THR A 30 8.60 11.48 -22.71
N LYS A 31 7.49 12.21 -22.54
CA LYS A 31 7.03 12.66 -21.23
C LYS A 31 6.80 11.48 -20.29
N VAL A 32 7.19 11.63 -19.02
CA VAL A 32 7.05 10.58 -18.00
C VAL A 32 5.61 10.05 -17.89
N GLY A 33 4.60 10.93 -17.99
CA GLY A 33 3.21 10.50 -18.00
C GLY A 33 2.90 9.50 -19.11
N SER A 34 3.34 9.80 -20.36
CA SER A 34 3.15 8.91 -21.50
C SER A 34 3.95 7.60 -21.37
N TYR A 35 5.14 7.66 -20.76
CA TYR A 35 5.89 6.47 -20.42
C TYR A 35 5.11 5.59 -19.43
N MET A 36 4.53 6.18 -18.37
CA MET A 36 3.74 5.45 -17.37
C MET A 36 2.46 4.84 -17.98
N ASP A 37 1.79 5.56 -18.88
CA ASP A 37 0.62 5.04 -19.62
C ASP A 37 1.00 3.84 -20.48
N ASN A 38 2.12 3.93 -21.20
CA ASN A 38 2.64 2.79 -21.97
C ASN A 38 3.01 1.61 -21.07
N ARG A 39 3.73 1.85 -19.96
CA ARG A 39 4.16 0.81 -19.01
C ARG A 39 2.98 0.04 -18.43
N SER A 40 1.92 0.74 -18.06
CA SER A 40 0.75 0.17 -17.43
C SER A 40 -0.35 -0.24 -18.41
N LYS A 41 -0.15 -0.05 -19.72
CA LYS A 41 -1.20 -0.17 -20.75
C LYS A 41 -2.45 0.61 -20.34
N ASN A 42 -2.27 1.88 -20.01
CA ASN A 42 -3.30 2.78 -19.48
C ASN A 42 -3.97 2.23 -18.19
N GLY A 43 -3.19 1.68 -17.28
CA GLY A 43 -3.66 1.21 -15.98
C GLY A 43 -4.33 -0.17 -15.99
N THR A 44 -4.21 -0.93 -17.08
CA THR A 44 -4.83 -2.26 -17.20
C THR A 44 -3.92 -3.42 -16.80
N VAL A 45 -2.64 -3.16 -16.56
CA VAL A 45 -1.66 -4.17 -16.14
C VAL A 45 -0.72 -3.64 -15.06
N GLY A 46 -0.05 -4.56 -14.40
CA GLY A 46 0.93 -4.25 -13.37
C GLY A 46 0.31 -3.72 -12.08
N TYR A 47 0.95 -2.77 -11.45
CA TYR A 47 0.54 -2.25 -10.14
C TYR A 47 -0.86 -1.64 -10.12
N GLY A 48 -1.34 -1.11 -11.25
CA GLY A 48 -2.67 -0.50 -11.35
C GLY A 48 -3.85 -1.47 -11.16
N VAL A 49 -3.62 -2.78 -11.16
CA VAL A 49 -4.66 -3.82 -10.99
C VAL A 49 -4.46 -4.69 -9.75
N LEU A 50 -3.43 -4.40 -8.95
CA LEU A 50 -3.08 -5.16 -7.75
C LEU A 50 -3.50 -4.40 -6.49
N GLU A 51 -4.77 -4.46 -6.12
CA GLU A 51 -5.30 -3.69 -4.98
C GLU A 51 -4.49 -3.82 -3.69
N ASN A 52 -4.00 -5.02 -3.38
CA ASN A 52 -3.33 -5.29 -2.10
C ASN A 52 -2.05 -4.48 -1.88
N ILE A 53 -1.35 -4.07 -2.94
CA ILE A 53 -0.14 -3.25 -2.79
C ILE A 53 -0.42 -1.76 -2.52
N TRP A 54 -1.69 -1.34 -2.66
CA TRP A 54 -2.15 0.01 -2.39
C TRP A 54 -2.81 0.16 -1.02
N ARG A 55 -2.75 -0.91 -0.22
CA ARG A 55 -3.27 -0.97 1.14
C ARG A 55 -2.12 -1.25 2.10
N ALA A 56 -2.13 -0.63 3.24
CA ALA A 56 -1.18 -0.88 4.30
C ALA A 56 -1.80 -0.57 5.67
N VAL A 57 -1.05 -0.80 6.72
CA VAL A 57 -1.42 -0.40 8.07
C VAL A 57 -0.28 0.36 8.73
N MET A 58 -0.65 1.31 9.57
CA MET A 58 0.26 1.91 10.53
C MET A 58 0.01 1.25 11.88
N ALA A 59 1.07 0.73 12.50
CA ALA A 59 0.97 0.07 13.79
C ALA A 59 1.36 1.04 14.91
N ALA A 60 0.56 1.06 15.96
CA ALA A 60 0.91 1.63 17.27
C ALA A 60 0.84 0.51 18.31
N TRP A 61 1.49 0.66 19.45
CA TRP A 61 1.46 -0.34 20.51
C TRP A 61 1.56 0.31 21.88
N ASP A 62 0.93 -0.33 22.84
CA ASP A 62 1.06 0.01 24.26
C ASP A 62 2.07 -0.92 24.92
N MET A 63 2.85 -0.39 25.87
CA MET A 63 3.84 -1.14 26.63
C MET A 63 3.66 -0.91 28.12
N GLU A 64 3.73 -2.01 28.89
CA GLU A 64 3.77 -1.99 30.35
C GLU A 64 4.94 -2.88 30.82
N ASP A 65 5.75 -2.38 31.72
CA ASP A 65 6.91 -3.09 32.29
C ASP A 65 7.84 -3.71 31.23
N GLY A 66 8.06 -3.00 30.10
CA GLY A 66 8.91 -3.44 29.00
C GLY A 66 8.30 -4.54 28.10
N LYS A 67 7.01 -4.82 28.24
CA LYS A 67 6.27 -5.77 27.40
C LYS A 67 5.19 -5.05 26.62
N ILE A 68 5.02 -5.44 25.36
CA ILE A 68 3.89 -4.96 24.55
C ILE A 68 2.63 -5.64 25.06
N THR A 69 1.61 -4.87 25.41
CA THR A 69 0.33 -5.35 25.91
C THR A 69 -0.77 -5.33 24.85
N GLN A 70 -0.72 -4.37 23.93
CA GLN A 70 -1.66 -4.27 22.83
C GLN A 70 -0.98 -3.70 21.58
N VAL A 71 -1.40 -4.15 20.41
CA VAL A 71 -1.05 -3.54 19.12
C VAL A 71 -2.32 -3.01 18.48
N GLN A 72 -2.26 -1.77 17.99
CA GLN A 72 -3.32 -1.09 17.25
C GLN A 72 -2.91 -0.97 15.78
N LEU A 73 -3.81 -1.33 14.88
CA LEU A 73 -3.59 -1.32 13.44
C LEU A 73 -4.53 -0.29 12.79
N TYR A 74 -3.95 0.77 12.27
CA TYR A 74 -4.67 1.84 11.58
C TYR A 74 -4.56 1.61 10.07
N PRO A 75 -5.65 1.30 9.36
CA PRO A 75 -5.59 1.07 7.92
C PRO A 75 -5.29 2.38 7.20
N ILE A 76 -4.43 2.28 6.19
CA ILE A 76 -4.11 3.38 5.27
C ILE A 76 -4.33 2.94 3.83
N THR A 77 -4.72 3.90 3.00
CA THR A 77 -4.81 3.74 1.54
C THR A 77 -3.73 4.56 0.86
N LEU A 78 -3.19 4.03 -0.22
CA LEU A 78 -2.24 4.69 -1.10
C LEU A 78 -2.90 5.21 -2.39
N GLY A 79 -4.24 5.22 -2.43
CA GLY A 79 -5.00 5.89 -3.47
C GLY A 79 -4.91 5.24 -4.85
N LEU A 80 -5.13 3.93 -4.97
CA LEU A 80 -5.14 3.21 -6.26
C LEU A 80 -5.98 3.91 -7.34
N HIS A 81 -7.15 4.42 -6.98
CA HIS A 81 -8.10 5.05 -7.90
C HIS A 81 -7.96 6.57 -7.98
N ASP A 82 -6.97 7.13 -7.31
CA ASP A 82 -6.72 8.57 -7.34
C ASP A 82 -6.09 9.02 -8.66
N LYS A 83 -6.12 10.33 -8.89
CA LYS A 83 -5.35 10.95 -9.97
C LYS A 83 -3.85 10.74 -9.71
N ARG A 84 -3.06 10.55 -10.78
CA ARG A 84 -1.62 10.24 -10.70
C ARG A 84 -0.83 11.08 -9.70
N PRO A 85 -1.00 12.41 -9.58
CA PRO A 85 -0.23 13.21 -8.61
C PRO A 85 -0.49 12.88 -7.13
N HIS A 86 -1.57 12.15 -6.85
CA HIS A 86 -1.98 11.78 -5.49
C HIS A 86 -1.83 10.28 -5.20
N LYS A 87 -1.51 9.48 -6.22
CA LYS A 87 -1.26 8.05 -6.06
C LYS A 87 0.03 7.81 -5.28
N GLY A 88 -0.02 6.87 -4.38
CA GLY A 88 1.12 6.45 -3.57
C GLY A 88 1.31 7.24 -2.29
N LEU A 89 0.56 8.32 -2.07
CA LEU A 89 0.61 9.10 -0.83
C LEU A 89 -0.31 8.47 0.23
N PRO A 90 0.20 8.23 1.45
CA PRO A 90 -0.58 7.58 2.50
C PRO A 90 -1.68 8.49 3.03
N ARG A 91 -2.85 7.92 3.23
CA ARG A 91 -3.98 8.55 3.90
C ARG A 91 -4.69 7.55 4.81
N MET A 92 -5.18 8.03 5.94
CA MET A 92 -6.02 7.20 6.79
C MET A 92 -7.21 6.66 5.99
N SER A 93 -7.49 5.40 6.17
CA SER A 93 -8.64 4.73 5.56
C SER A 93 -9.63 4.34 6.65
N HIS A 94 -10.93 4.44 6.34
CA HIS A 94 -11.99 3.89 7.17
C HIS A 94 -12.54 2.57 6.58
N ASP A 95 -11.90 2.05 5.52
CA ASP A 95 -12.28 0.79 4.90
C ASP A 95 -11.70 -0.38 5.71
N GLU A 96 -12.57 -1.09 6.40
CA GLU A 96 -12.21 -2.24 7.23
C GLU A 96 -11.70 -3.44 6.44
N LYS A 97 -11.89 -3.48 5.12
CA LYS A 97 -11.41 -4.57 4.24
C LYS A 97 -9.91 -4.83 4.35
N THR A 98 -9.11 -3.80 4.67
CA THR A 98 -7.67 -3.98 4.90
C THR A 98 -7.43 -4.80 6.17
N LEU A 99 -8.20 -4.55 7.23
CA LEU A 99 -8.10 -5.27 8.50
C LEU A 99 -8.65 -6.68 8.39
N GLU A 100 -9.77 -6.86 7.67
CA GLU A 100 -10.35 -8.18 7.37
C GLU A 100 -9.34 -9.05 6.60
N TYR A 101 -8.69 -8.49 5.57
CA TYR A 101 -7.65 -9.18 4.81
C TYR A 101 -6.45 -9.56 5.69
N LEU A 102 -6.01 -8.67 6.58
CA LEU A 102 -4.96 -8.98 7.55
C LEU A 102 -5.39 -10.09 8.52
N GLN A 103 -6.66 -10.11 8.96
CA GLN A 103 -7.19 -11.18 9.79
C GLN A 103 -7.13 -12.52 9.05
N GLU A 104 -7.54 -12.56 7.77
CA GLU A 104 -7.43 -13.77 6.95
C GLU A 104 -5.99 -14.28 6.87
N LEU A 105 -5.02 -13.40 6.61
CA LEU A 105 -3.60 -13.74 6.56
C LEU A 105 -3.03 -14.16 7.93
N SER A 106 -3.63 -13.71 9.01
CA SER A 106 -3.19 -13.99 10.39
C SER A 106 -3.78 -15.28 10.97
N ASN A 107 -4.87 -15.78 10.39
CA ASN A 107 -5.55 -17.00 10.88
C ASN A 107 -4.63 -18.23 11.01
N PRO A 108 -3.73 -18.53 10.03
CA PRO A 108 -2.82 -19.67 10.14
C PRO A 108 -1.86 -19.58 11.34
N TYR A 109 -1.65 -18.37 11.86
CA TYR A 109 -0.75 -18.10 13.00
C TYR A 109 -1.49 -17.98 14.32
N GLY A 110 -2.82 -18.13 14.32
CA GLY A 110 -3.66 -18.05 15.52
C GLY A 110 -3.82 -16.63 16.06
N THR A 111 -3.36 -15.60 15.35
CA THR A 111 -3.53 -14.20 15.75
C THR A 111 -4.95 -13.75 15.44
N LYS A 112 -5.59 -13.13 16.44
CA LYS A 112 -6.93 -12.54 16.29
C LYS A 112 -6.83 -11.02 16.25
N ILE A 113 -7.46 -10.41 15.27
CA ILE A 113 -7.58 -8.96 15.12
C ILE A 113 -9.04 -8.60 15.41
N ARG A 114 -9.28 -7.91 16.51
CA ARG A 114 -10.58 -7.35 16.86
C ARG A 114 -10.73 -6.02 16.15
N ILE A 115 -11.78 -5.84 15.35
CA ILE A 115 -12.00 -4.62 14.57
C ILE A 115 -13.09 -3.80 15.27
N GLU A 116 -12.75 -2.57 15.63
CA GLU A 116 -13.66 -1.63 16.28
C GLU A 116 -13.44 -0.22 15.73
N ASN A 117 -14.50 0.42 15.24
CA ASN A 117 -14.47 1.77 14.72
C ASN A 117 -13.39 2.00 13.64
N GLY A 118 -13.14 0.99 12.78
CA GLY A 118 -12.14 1.07 11.72
C GLY A 118 -10.69 0.92 12.18
N VAL A 119 -10.46 0.49 13.42
CA VAL A 119 -9.14 0.17 13.97
C VAL A 119 -9.07 -1.30 14.34
N GLY A 120 -7.97 -1.96 14.00
CA GLY A 120 -7.68 -3.33 14.40
C GLY A 120 -6.92 -3.37 15.73
N TYR A 121 -7.30 -4.26 16.64
CA TYR A 121 -6.65 -4.46 17.93
C TYR A 121 -6.16 -5.89 18.06
N ILE A 122 -4.91 -6.06 18.48
CA ILE A 122 -4.32 -7.35 18.87
C ILE A 122 -3.96 -7.23 20.34
N ASP A 123 -4.70 -7.95 21.19
CA ASP A 123 -4.44 -8.01 22.61
C ASP A 123 -3.38 -9.10 22.88
N LEU A 124 -2.25 -8.71 23.46
CA LEU A 124 -1.14 -9.60 23.81
C LEU A 124 -1.22 -9.89 25.30
N LYS A 125 -1.32 -11.16 25.63
CA LYS A 125 -1.39 -11.64 27.03
C LYS A 125 0.00 -11.81 27.64
#